data_222248b42e0af05bfeffe19065efecc2
#
_entry.id   222248b42e0af05bfeffe19065efecc2
#
_cell.length_a   1.000
_cell.length_b   1.000
_cell.length_c   1.000
_cell.angle_alpha   90.00
_cell.angle_beta   90.00
_cell.angle_gamma   90.00
#
_symmetry.space_group_name_H-M   'P 1'
#
loop_
_entity.id
_entity.type
_entity.pdbx_description
1 polymer ?
#
loop_
_entity_poly.entity_id
_entity_poly.type
_entity_poly.pdbx_seq_one_letter_code
_entity_poly.pdbx_strand_id
1 'polypeptide(L)'
;DGLNGATDVLVSPDGQNVYVAGQVDDAIAVFTRQDDPLLPLFGALTYLELQQSPAVAGLDEPVALAMDAAGDTLYVAAANSNAITVFDRNPATGALTFLETLVDGVGSVDGLAGASSVAVSFDGEWVYATGENDDAVVVFDRDPGTGALTFAQSKVDGVGGVDGLAVPRSVVVSPDDLNVYVAGAGDNAIAVFTRDLALGTLTFREVVRDGVGGAEGIAGVSALAVSDDDGFGFHLYAAGSGENALGIYRRD
;
A
#
# COMPACT_ATOMS: atom_id res chain seq x y z
N ASP A 1 -8.96 -22.23 -1.39
CA ASP A 1 -7.87 -22.07 -0.41
C ASP A 1 -7.20 -20.71 -0.57
N GLY A 2 -6.44 -20.25 0.45
CA GLY A 2 -5.72 -18.97 0.40
C GLY A 2 -6.54 -17.74 0.84
N LEU A 3 -7.72 -17.92 1.43
CA LEU A 3 -8.61 -16.83 1.85
C LEU A 3 -8.79 -16.73 3.37
N ASN A 4 -8.13 -17.60 4.13
CA ASN A 4 -8.23 -17.54 5.59
C ASN A 4 -7.53 -16.29 6.12
N GLY A 5 -8.27 -15.48 6.88
CA GLY A 5 -7.77 -14.18 7.32
C GLY A 5 -7.57 -13.19 6.16
N ALA A 6 -8.52 -13.13 5.21
CA ALA A 6 -8.44 -12.14 4.13
C ALA A 6 -8.36 -10.71 4.70
N THR A 7 -7.30 -9.98 4.33
CA THR A 7 -6.99 -8.64 4.84
C THR A 7 -7.12 -7.58 3.78
N ASP A 8 -6.83 -7.92 2.52
CA ASP A 8 -6.88 -6.95 1.43
C ASP A 8 -7.34 -7.61 0.14
N VAL A 9 -7.96 -6.83 -0.73
CA VAL A 9 -8.45 -7.24 -2.05
C VAL A 9 -8.15 -6.15 -3.08
N LEU A 10 -7.53 -6.56 -4.18
CA LEU A 10 -7.18 -5.68 -5.28
C LEU A 10 -7.80 -6.18 -6.59
N VAL A 11 -8.39 -5.27 -7.35
CA VAL A 11 -8.82 -5.54 -8.73
C VAL A 11 -7.76 -4.97 -9.67
N SER A 12 -7.34 -5.77 -10.68
CA SER A 12 -6.39 -5.28 -11.68
C SER A 12 -6.96 -4.07 -12.45
N PRO A 13 -6.12 -3.15 -12.95
CA PRO A 13 -6.58 -1.96 -13.68
C PRO A 13 -7.44 -2.27 -14.91
N ASP A 14 -7.20 -3.41 -15.56
CA ASP A 14 -8.01 -3.92 -16.68
C ASP A 14 -9.36 -4.52 -16.25
N GLY A 15 -9.59 -4.68 -14.95
CA GLY A 15 -10.81 -5.24 -14.37
C GLY A 15 -10.98 -6.74 -14.53
N GLN A 16 -9.98 -7.46 -15.04
CA GLN A 16 -10.10 -8.89 -15.40
C GLN A 16 -9.72 -9.85 -14.29
N ASN A 17 -8.94 -9.39 -13.30
CA ASN A 17 -8.47 -10.24 -12.21
C ASN A 17 -8.71 -9.61 -10.84
N VAL A 18 -8.83 -10.48 -9.85
CA VAL A 18 -8.93 -10.10 -8.43
C VAL A 18 -7.87 -10.87 -7.65
N TYR A 19 -7.13 -10.15 -6.81
CA TYR A 19 -6.09 -10.66 -5.94
C TYR A 19 -6.51 -10.45 -4.49
N VAL A 20 -6.33 -11.46 -3.66
CA VAL A 20 -6.73 -11.41 -2.23
C VAL A 20 -5.56 -11.85 -1.38
N ALA A 21 -5.18 -11.02 -0.42
CA ALA A 21 -4.20 -11.35 0.61
C ALA A 21 -4.89 -12.15 1.73
N GLY A 22 -4.44 -13.38 1.96
CA GLY A 22 -4.89 -14.27 3.01
C GLY A 22 -3.83 -14.39 4.10
N GLN A 23 -3.93 -13.52 5.13
CA GLN A 23 -2.93 -13.37 6.17
C GLN A 23 -2.64 -14.69 6.91
N VAL A 24 -3.67 -15.46 7.27
CA VAL A 24 -3.52 -16.70 8.05
C VAL A 24 -3.10 -17.89 7.17
N ASP A 25 -3.39 -17.83 5.89
CA ASP A 25 -2.95 -18.85 4.92
C ASP A 25 -1.55 -18.53 4.33
N ASP A 26 -0.95 -17.38 4.67
CA ASP A 26 0.32 -16.91 4.11
C ASP A 26 0.31 -16.91 2.58
N ALA A 27 -0.75 -16.38 2.00
CA ALA A 27 -1.02 -16.60 0.59
C ALA A 27 -1.65 -15.40 -0.14
N ILE A 28 -1.44 -15.38 -1.46
CA ILE A 28 -2.20 -14.55 -2.40
C ILE A 28 -3.03 -15.46 -3.27
N ALA A 29 -4.35 -15.37 -3.14
CA ALA A 29 -5.31 -16.07 -4.01
C ALA A 29 -5.63 -15.20 -5.23
N VAL A 30 -5.57 -15.79 -6.42
CA VAL A 30 -5.80 -15.11 -7.70
C VAL A 30 -7.06 -15.64 -8.36
N PHE A 31 -7.90 -14.73 -8.84
CA PHE A 31 -9.14 -15.06 -9.53
C PHE A 31 -9.21 -14.33 -10.88
N THR A 32 -9.79 -15.00 -11.87
CA THR A 32 -10.30 -14.34 -13.08
C THR A 32 -11.71 -13.82 -12.81
N ARG A 33 -12.03 -12.65 -13.34
CA ARG A 33 -13.34 -12.02 -13.20
C ARG A 33 -14.06 -12.03 -14.55
N GLN A 34 -15.34 -12.42 -14.55
CA GLN A 34 -16.19 -12.29 -15.75
C GLN A 34 -16.51 -10.82 -15.97
N ASP A 35 -15.94 -10.22 -17.01
CA ASP A 35 -16.03 -8.78 -17.32
C ASP A 35 -16.98 -8.44 -18.47
N ASP A 36 -17.55 -9.44 -19.19
CA ASP A 36 -18.54 -9.21 -20.23
C ASP A 36 -19.94 -8.95 -19.62
N PRO A 37 -20.46 -7.72 -19.70
CA PRO A 37 -21.74 -7.34 -19.11
C PRO A 37 -22.95 -8.01 -19.79
N LEU A 38 -22.75 -8.64 -20.95
CA LEU A 38 -23.80 -9.34 -21.70
C LEU A 38 -23.95 -10.80 -21.31
N LEU A 39 -22.95 -11.34 -20.59
CA LEU A 39 -22.98 -12.73 -20.15
C LEU A 39 -23.65 -12.88 -18.79
N PRO A 40 -24.31 -14.01 -18.54
CA PRO A 40 -24.75 -14.38 -17.21
C PRO A 40 -23.55 -14.41 -16.26
N LEU A 41 -23.77 -14.02 -14.99
CA LEU A 41 -22.73 -14.00 -13.96
C LEU A 41 -21.64 -12.92 -14.17
N PHE A 42 -21.98 -11.79 -14.81
CA PHE A 42 -21.10 -10.62 -14.81
C PHE A 42 -20.57 -10.31 -13.41
N GLY A 43 -19.25 -10.16 -13.29
CA GLY A 43 -18.55 -9.98 -12.02
C GLY A 43 -18.25 -11.27 -11.25
N ALA A 44 -18.68 -12.44 -11.71
CA ALA A 44 -18.36 -13.72 -11.07
C ALA A 44 -16.85 -13.99 -11.11
N LEU A 45 -16.34 -14.57 -10.03
CA LEU A 45 -14.93 -14.93 -9.89
C LEU A 45 -14.74 -16.43 -10.13
N THR A 46 -13.67 -16.75 -10.87
CA THR A 46 -13.20 -18.12 -11.05
C THR A 46 -11.78 -18.19 -10.49
N TYR A 47 -11.53 -19.14 -9.59
CA TYR A 47 -10.20 -19.35 -9.02
C TYR A 47 -9.20 -19.70 -10.14
N LEU A 48 -8.05 -18.99 -10.12
CA LEU A 48 -6.97 -19.21 -11.08
C LEU A 48 -5.79 -19.94 -10.43
N GLU A 49 -5.19 -19.36 -9.41
CA GLU A 49 -3.98 -19.90 -8.76
C GLU A 49 -3.80 -19.38 -7.34
N LEU A 50 -2.79 -19.95 -6.66
CA LEU A 50 -2.36 -19.57 -5.32
C LEU A 50 -0.84 -19.35 -5.31
N GLN A 51 -0.39 -18.23 -4.80
CA GLN A 51 0.98 -17.97 -4.39
C GLN A 51 1.06 -18.07 -2.86
N GLN A 52 1.92 -18.92 -2.32
CA GLN A 52 1.90 -19.22 -0.88
C GLN A 52 3.31 -19.47 -0.32
N SER A 53 3.54 -19.04 0.91
CA SER A 53 4.69 -19.42 1.73
C SER A 53 4.61 -20.94 2.09
N PRO A 54 5.73 -21.68 2.21
CA PRO A 54 7.11 -21.25 1.98
C PRO A 54 7.58 -21.39 0.52
N ALA A 55 6.71 -21.74 -0.43
CA ALA A 55 7.09 -21.87 -1.84
C ALA A 55 7.50 -20.51 -2.43
N VAL A 56 6.88 -19.43 -1.98
CA VAL A 56 7.27 -18.05 -2.27
C VAL A 56 7.81 -17.42 -0.99
N ALA A 57 9.06 -16.96 -1.02
CA ALA A 57 9.68 -16.26 0.10
C ALA A 57 9.01 -14.90 0.34
N GLY A 58 8.91 -14.47 1.60
CA GLY A 58 8.40 -13.14 1.95
C GLY A 58 6.88 -13.00 1.90
N LEU A 59 6.10 -14.07 1.99
CA LEU A 59 4.64 -14.05 2.05
C LEU A 59 4.07 -14.48 3.42
N ASP A 60 4.86 -14.48 4.48
CA ASP A 60 4.34 -14.78 5.83
C ASP A 60 3.55 -13.56 6.34
N GLU A 61 2.26 -13.76 6.59
CA GLU A 61 1.27 -12.72 6.93
C GLU A 61 1.14 -11.59 5.89
N PRO A 62 0.69 -11.84 4.64
CA PRO A 62 0.43 -10.78 3.68
C PRO A 62 -0.78 -9.94 4.12
N VAL A 63 -0.63 -8.60 4.14
CA VAL A 63 -1.63 -7.68 4.72
C VAL A 63 -2.09 -6.59 3.77
N ALA A 64 -1.31 -6.22 2.77
CA ALA A 64 -1.68 -5.17 1.82
C ALA A 64 -1.14 -5.45 0.42
N LEU A 65 -1.89 -5.01 -0.59
CA LEU A 65 -1.62 -5.20 -2.01
C LEU A 65 -1.61 -3.85 -2.73
N ALA A 66 -0.67 -3.67 -3.64
CA ALA A 66 -0.70 -2.55 -4.59
C ALA A 66 -0.26 -3.03 -5.97
N MET A 67 -0.74 -2.37 -7.02
CA MET A 67 -0.38 -2.66 -8.40
C MET A 67 -0.07 -1.36 -9.13
N ASP A 68 0.87 -1.41 -10.06
CA ASP A 68 1.13 -0.27 -10.94
C ASP A 68 -0.05 0.00 -11.89
N ALA A 69 -0.13 1.21 -12.43
CA ALA A 69 -1.24 1.60 -13.27
C ALA A 69 -1.34 0.80 -14.59
N ALA A 70 -0.22 0.23 -15.06
CA ALA A 70 -0.20 -0.66 -16.21
C ALA A 70 -0.79 -2.04 -15.89
N GLY A 71 -0.79 -2.43 -14.62
CA GLY A 71 -1.27 -3.72 -14.15
C GLY A 71 -0.28 -4.87 -14.41
N ASP A 72 1.00 -4.54 -14.56
CA ASP A 72 2.03 -5.53 -14.88
C ASP A 72 2.77 -6.05 -13.64
N THR A 73 2.73 -5.31 -12.52
CA THR A 73 3.46 -5.68 -11.30
C THR A 73 2.58 -5.59 -10.07
N LEU A 74 2.55 -6.65 -9.25
CA LEU A 74 1.90 -6.69 -7.94
C LEU A 74 2.93 -6.60 -6.83
N TYR A 75 2.71 -5.69 -5.88
CA TYR A 75 3.49 -5.51 -4.66
C TYR A 75 2.67 -5.97 -3.46
N VAL A 76 3.29 -6.74 -2.58
CA VAL A 76 2.66 -7.32 -1.38
C VAL A 76 3.45 -6.93 -0.15
N ALA A 77 2.81 -6.25 0.79
CA ALA A 77 3.36 -6.05 2.12
C ALA A 77 3.02 -7.26 3.00
N ALA A 78 4.04 -7.90 3.59
CA ALA A 78 3.91 -9.08 4.43
C ALA A 78 4.50 -8.81 5.82
N ALA A 79 3.62 -8.76 6.83
CA ALA A 79 3.94 -8.23 8.15
C ALA A 79 4.96 -9.10 8.90
N ASN A 80 4.76 -10.41 8.93
CA ASN A 80 5.64 -11.31 9.67
C ASN A 80 6.95 -11.59 8.91
N SER A 81 6.92 -11.48 7.59
CA SER A 81 8.14 -11.49 6.77
C SER A 81 8.96 -10.21 6.90
N ASN A 82 8.39 -9.12 7.43
CA ASN A 82 9.02 -7.79 7.42
C ASN A 82 9.47 -7.41 6.00
N ALA A 83 8.60 -7.56 5.01
CA ALA A 83 9.03 -7.55 3.62
C ALA A 83 8.00 -6.95 2.66
N ILE A 84 8.53 -6.50 1.51
CA ILE A 84 7.76 -6.29 0.30
C ILE A 84 8.12 -7.40 -0.69
N THR A 85 7.13 -8.18 -1.12
CA THR A 85 7.29 -9.21 -2.15
C THR A 85 6.71 -8.72 -3.47
N VAL A 86 7.45 -8.93 -4.55
CA VAL A 86 7.14 -8.41 -5.88
C VAL A 86 6.84 -9.56 -6.83
N PHE A 87 5.76 -9.43 -7.59
CA PHE A 87 5.37 -10.37 -8.64
C PHE A 87 5.20 -9.66 -9.97
N ASP A 88 5.72 -10.27 -11.03
CA ASP A 88 5.36 -9.97 -12.42
C ASP A 88 3.98 -10.58 -12.70
N ARG A 89 3.05 -9.80 -13.24
CA ARG A 89 1.71 -10.25 -13.62
C ARG A 89 1.63 -10.45 -15.12
N ASN A 90 1.17 -11.61 -15.54
CA ASN A 90 0.82 -11.83 -16.94
C ASN A 90 -0.51 -11.09 -17.26
N PRO A 91 -0.52 -10.03 -18.06
CA PRO A 91 -1.73 -9.23 -18.30
C PRO A 91 -2.82 -9.99 -19.09
N ALA A 92 -2.47 -11.07 -19.80
CA ALA A 92 -3.43 -11.87 -20.56
C ALA A 92 -4.17 -12.89 -19.69
N THR A 93 -3.59 -13.33 -18.57
CA THR A 93 -4.15 -14.41 -17.74
C THR A 93 -4.40 -13.98 -16.30
N GLY A 94 -3.68 -12.97 -15.81
CA GLY A 94 -3.66 -12.55 -14.41
C GLY A 94 -2.73 -13.37 -13.53
N ALA A 95 -2.07 -14.39 -14.07
CA ALA A 95 -1.15 -15.24 -13.31
C ALA A 95 0.08 -14.47 -12.84
N LEU A 96 0.56 -14.81 -11.64
CA LEU A 96 1.69 -14.16 -10.98
C LEU A 96 2.97 -15.00 -11.11
N THR A 97 4.09 -14.35 -11.39
CA THR A 97 5.42 -14.94 -11.34
C THR A 97 6.25 -14.19 -10.30
N PHE A 98 6.78 -14.91 -9.31
CA PHE A 98 7.65 -14.32 -8.29
C PHE A 98 8.86 -13.64 -8.94
N LEU A 99 9.11 -12.38 -8.57
CA LEU A 99 10.26 -11.60 -9.05
C LEU A 99 11.33 -11.49 -7.96
N GLU A 100 10.99 -10.91 -6.83
CA GLU A 100 11.93 -10.69 -5.72
C GLU A 100 11.20 -10.44 -4.39
N THR A 101 11.98 -10.42 -3.31
CA THR A 101 11.53 -10.00 -1.98
C THR A 101 12.57 -9.07 -1.36
N LEU A 102 12.13 -7.90 -0.88
CA LEU A 102 12.94 -6.95 -0.12
C LEU A 102 12.58 -7.09 1.36
N VAL A 103 13.56 -7.47 2.16
CA VAL A 103 13.37 -7.78 3.59
C VAL A 103 14.08 -6.74 4.44
N ASP A 104 13.45 -6.33 5.52
CA ASP A 104 14.02 -5.44 6.52
C ASP A 104 15.36 -5.96 7.06
N GLY A 105 16.33 -5.05 7.24
CA GLY A 105 17.69 -5.39 7.69
C GLY A 105 18.55 -6.15 6.68
N VAL A 106 18.07 -6.40 5.45
CA VAL A 106 18.83 -7.08 4.40
C VAL A 106 19.30 -6.09 3.33
N GLY A 107 20.59 -6.09 3.03
CA GLY A 107 21.19 -5.11 2.12
C GLY A 107 21.14 -3.70 2.72
N SER A 108 20.48 -2.78 2.02
CA SER A 108 20.27 -1.40 2.48
C SER A 108 18.84 -1.14 2.96
N VAL A 109 17.95 -2.13 2.90
CA VAL A 109 16.54 -1.99 3.28
C VAL A 109 16.44 -1.83 4.79
N ASP A 110 15.77 -0.77 5.24
CA ASP A 110 15.59 -0.42 6.66
C ASP A 110 14.27 0.32 6.84
N GLY A 111 13.49 -0.07 7.83
CA GLY A 111 12.18 0.53 8.12
C GLY A 111 10.97 -0.29 7.70
N LEU A 112 11.13 -1.58 7.35
CA LEU A 112 10.03 -2.47 6.96
C LEU A 112 9.59 -3.44 8.06
N ALA A 113 10.14 -3.38 9.28
CA ALA A 113 9.69 -4.29 10.31
C ALA A 113 8.18 -4.16 10.56
N GLY A 114 7.45 -5.28 10.45
CA GLY A 114 5.99 -5.28 10.46
C GLY A 114 5.39 -4.57 9.25
N ALA A 115 5.81 -4.89 8.02
CA ALA A 115 5.31 -4.26 6.80
C ALA A 115 3.77 -4.28 6.77
N SER A 116 3.13 -3.10 6.73
CA SER A 116 1.69 -2.94 7.02
C SER A 116 0.89 -2.36 5.86
N SER A 117 1.53 -1.62 4.94
CA SER A 117 0.86 -1.02 3.78
C SER A 117 1.85 -0.81 2.65
N VAL A 118 1.35 -0.76 1.42
CA VAL A 118 2.13 -0.48 0.21
C VAL A 118 1.31 0.34 -0.78
N ALA A 119 1.94 1.29 -1.47
CA ALA A 119 1.31 2.10 -2.52
C ALA A 119 2.31 2.39 -3.64
N VAL A 120 1.82 2.45 -4.87
CA VAL A 120 2.59 2.85 -6.05
C VAL A 120 2.23 4.29 -6.41
N SER A 121 3.19 5.11 -6.79
CA SER A 121 2.93 6.45 -7.32
C SER A 121 2.16 6.39 -8.66
N PHE A 122 1.41 7.45 -8.97
CA PHE A 122 0.61 7.49 -10.21
C PHE A 122 1.48 7.54 -11.48
N ASP A 123 2.69 8.11 -11.39
CA ASP A 123 3.69 8.05 -12.46
C ASP A 123 4.31 6.66 -12.64
N GLY A 124 4.11 5.74 -11.67
CA GLY A 124 4.60 4.37 -11.71
C GLY A 124 6.10 4.23 -11.49
N GLU A 125 6.80 5.27 -11.04
CA GLU A 125 8.25 5.26 -10.84
C GLU A 125 8.66 4.90 -9.41
N TRP A 126 7.73 5.00 -8.44
CA TRP A 126 8.06 4.86 -7.02
C TRP A 126 7.05 3.99 -6.27
N VAL A 127 7.57 3.25 -5.28
CA VAL A 127 6.76 2.47 -4.33
C VAL A 127 7.04 2.95 -2.91
N TYR A 128 5.97 3.13 -2.14
CA TYR A 128 6.00 3.52 -0.73
C TYR A 128 5.44 2.39 0.12
N ALA A 129 6.11 2.07 1.21
CA ALA A 129 5.65 1.06 2.16
C ALA A 129 5.79 1.55 3.58
N THR A 130 5.02 0.99 4.51
CA THR A 130 5.10 1.30 5.93
C THR A 130 5.53 0.08 6.74
N GLY A 131 6.36 0.32 7.77
CA GLY A 131 6.75 -0.69 8.77
C GLY A 131 6.20 -0.31 10.13
N GLU A 132 5.20 -1.06 10.61
CA GLU A 132 4.48 -0.77 11.86
C GLU A 132 5.39 -0.83 13.09
N ASN A 133 6.37 -1.74 13.10
CA ASN A 133 7.28 -1.93 14.22
C ASN A 133 8.50 -0.99 14.19
N ASP A 134 8.79 -0.40 13.04
CA ASP A 134 9.87 0.59 12.87
C ASP A 134 9.35 2.02 12.93
N ASP A 135 8.03 2.20 13.06
CA ASP A 135 7.40 3.52 13.02
C ASP A 135 7.86 4.32 11.79
N ALA A 136 7.87 3.67 10.61
CA ALA A 136 8.54 4.20 9.43
C ALA A 136 7.69 4.16 8.15
N VAL A 137 8.03 5.06 7.21
CA VAL A 137 7.66 4.95 5.79
C VAL A 137 8.92 4.81 4.95
N VAL A 138 8.92 3.84 4.06
CA VAL A 138 10.04 3.46 3.19
C VAL A 138 9.72 3.82 1.75
N VAL A 139 10.73 4.29 1.02
CA VAL A 139 10.66 4.66 -0.39
C VAL A 139 11.55 3.74 -1.20
N PHE A 140 10.99 3.22 -2.28
CA PHE A 140 11.71 2.41 -3.26
C PHE A 140 11.62 3.06 -4.64
N ASP A 141 12.76 3.11 -5.34
CA ASP A 141 12.85 3.37 -6.77
C ASP A 141 12.37 2.12 -7.53
N ARG A 142 11.41 2.26 -8.41
CA ARG A 142 10.84 1.17 -9.21
C ARG A 142 11.40 1.21 -10.62
N ASP A 143 12.02 0.12 -11.06
CA ASP A 143 12.37 -0.05 -12.48
C ASP A 143 11.07 -0.19 -13.31
N PRO A 144 10.76 0.75 -14.20
CA PRO A 144 9.50 0.75 -14.93
C PRO A 144 9.38 -0.39 -15.97
N GLY A 145 10.50 -1.01 -16.33
CA GLY A 145 10.52 -2.12 -17.30
C GLY A 145 10.35 -3.50 -16.69
N THR A 146 10.72 -3.66 -15.40
CA THR A 146 10.70 -4.95 -14.71
C THR A 146 9.83 -4.96 -13.45
N GLY A 147 9.49 -3.79 -12.91
CA GLY A 147 8.80 -3.65 -11.64
C GLY A 147 9.69 -3.88 -10.41
N ALA A 148 10.98 -4.21 -10.60
CA ALA A 148 11.92 -4.45 -9.52
C ALA A 148 12.17 -3.18 -8.69
N LEU A 149 12.44 -3.37 -7.38
CA LEU A 149 12.58 -2.30 -6.42
C LEU A 149 14.02 -2.11 -5.95
N THR A 150 14.44 -0.84 -5.82
CA THR A 150 15.70 -0.47 -5.17
C THR A 150 15.40 0.45 -3.99
N PHE A 151 15.90 0.13 -2.80
CA PHE A 151 15.74 0.98 -1.62
C PHE A 151 16.35 2.37 -1.86
N ALA A 152 15.57 3.42 -1.60
CA ALA A 152 15.99 4.81 -1.77
C ALA A 152 16.09 5.56 -0.44
N GLN A 153 15.11 5.41 0.46
CA GLN A 153 15.03 6.18 1.69
C GLN A 153 14.08 5.54 2.71
N SER A 154 14.31 5.77 4.00
CA SER A 154 13.29 5.63 5.04
C SER A 154 13.09 6.94 5.81
N LYS A 155 11.89 7.15 6.35
CA LYS A 155 11.53 8.21 7.29
C LYS A 155 10.94 7.56 8.53
N VAL A 156 11.55 7.83 9.68
CA VAL A 156 11.22 7.21 10.97
C VAL A 156 10.66 8.27 11.91
N ASP A 157 9.65 7.92 12.68
CA ASP A 157 9.06 8.79 13.68
C ASP A 157 10.11 9.33 14.66
N GLY A 158 9.99 10.61 15.05
CA GLY A 158 10.93 11.26 15.97
C GLY A 158 12.33 11.54 15.40
N VAL A 159 12.64 11.12 14.16
CA VAL A 159 13.95 11.32 13.54
C VAL A 159 13.91 12.45 12.52
N GLY A 160 14.84 13.42 12.61
CA GLY A 160 14.95 14.51 11.65
C GLY A 160 13.74 15.45 11.60
N GLY A 161 12.92 15.48 12.66
CA GLY A 161 11.72 16.30 12.75
C GLY A 161 10.46 15.64 12.17
N VAL A 162 10.54 14.39 11.74
CA VAL A 162 9.38 13.59 11.34
C VAL A 162 8.53 13.29 12.57
N ASP A 163 7.21 13.36 12.43
CA ASP A 163 6.26 13.19 13.52
C ASP A 163 4.94 12.62 12.97
N GLY A 164 4.27 11.80 13.75
CA GLY A 164 2.97 11.23 13.37
C GLY A 164 3.05 9.90 12.65
N LEU A 165 4.17 9.16 12.75
CA LEU A 165 4.35 7.84 12.15
C LEU A 165 4.26 6.69 13.16
N ALA A 166 3.92 6.91 14.44
CA ALA A 166 3.82 5.80 15.37
C ALA A 166 2.76 4.79 14.91
N VAL A 167 3.16 3.52 14.78
CA VAL A 167 2.30 2.41 14.33
C VAL A 167 1.62 2.71 12.99
N PRO A 168 2.39 2.93 11.87
CA PRO A 168 1.80 3.33 10.60
C PRO A 168 1.06 2.15 9.95
N ARG A 169 -0.18 2.38 9.48
CA ARG A 169 -1.09 1.35 8.97
C ARG A 169 -1.56 1.54 7.54
N SER A 170 -1.40 2.73 7.00
CA SER A 170 -1.82 3.01 5.64
C SER A 170 -0.94 4.10 5.04
N VAL A 171 -0.55 3.93 3.79
CA VAL A 171 0.14 4.94 2.98
C VAL A 171 -0.61 5.13 1.68
N VAL A 172 -0.82 6.39 1.28
CA VAL A 172 -1.42 6.74 -0.01
C VAL A 172 -0.66 7.90 -0.64
N VAL A 173 -0.63 7.92 -1.97
CA VAL A 173 -0.04 8.99 -2.78
C VAL A 173 -1.16 9.87 -3.31
N SER A 174 -0.96 11.18 -3.36
CA SER A 174 -1.94 12.09 -3.98
C SER A 174 -2.00 11.91 -5.50
N PRO A 175 -3.19 12.13 -6.13
CA PRO A 175 -3.35 11.96 -7.57
C PRO A 175 -2.44 12.85 -8.43
N ASP A 176 -1.96 13.97 -7.88
CA ASP A 176 -0.99 14.88 -8.50
C ASP A 176 0.47 14.45 -8.30
N ASP A 177 0.69 13.32 -7.61
CA ASP A 177 2.00 12.79 -7.22
C ASP A 177 2.87 13.71 -6.33
N LEU A 178 2.32 14.82 -5.82
CA LEU A 178 3.09 15.80 -5.05
C LEU A 178 3.20 15.45 -3.57
N ASN A 179 2.35 14.57 -3.05
CA ASN A 179 2.29 14.28 -1.62
C ASN A 179 2.09 12.81 -1.32
N VAL A 180 2.62 12.41 -0.17
CA VAL A 180 2.37 11.10 0.45
C VAL A 180 1.79 11.33 1.83
N TYR A 181 0.72 10.61 2.15
CA TYR A 181 0.03 10.63 3.44
C TYR A 181 0.19 9.29 4.12
N VAL A 182 0.52 9.30 5.40
CA VAL A 182 0.68 8.10 6.22
C VAL A 182 -0.20 8.18 7.45
N ALA A 183 -1.01 7.15 7.67
CA ALA A 183 -1.83 7.02 8.88
C ALA A 183 -1.00 6.43 10.02
N GLY A 184 -0.64 7.23 11.02
CA GLY A 184 0.01 6.81 12.25
C GLY A 184 -1.02 6.54 13.34
N ALA A 185 -1.42 5.28 13.50
CA ALA A 185 -2.48 4.88 14.42
C ALA A 185 -2.10 5.12 15.90
N GLY A 186 -0.84 4.92 16.25
CA GLY A 186 -0.32 5.16 17.60
C GLY A 186 -0.32 6.63 18.00
N ASP A 187 -0.12 7.52 17.04
CA ASP A 187 -0.13 8.97 17.23
C ASP A 187 -1.51 9.59 17.08
N ASN A 188 -2.51 8.83 16.63
CA ASN A 188 -3.81 9.37 16.22
C ASN A 188 -3.64 10.51 15.21
N ALA A 189 -2.83 10.28 14.18
CA ALA A 189 -2.36 11.33 13.31
C ALA A 189 -2.20 10.88 11.85
N ILE A 190 -2.20 11.86 10.96
CA ILE A 190 -1.79 11.69 9.57
C ILE A 190 -0.52 12.49 9.36
N ALA A 191 0.58 11.81 9.06
CA ALA A 191 1.82 12.44 8.64
C ALA A 191 1.74 12.82 7.16
N VAL A 192 2.09 14.06 6.82
CA VAL A 192 2.05 14.61 5.47
C VAL A 192 3.46 14.86 4.97
N PHE A 193 3.79 14.29 3.83
CA PHE A 193 5.08 14.49 3.18
C PHE A 193 4.89 15.14 1.81
N THR A 194 5.80 16.04 1.44
CA THR A 194 5.99 16.43 0.04
C THR A 194 6.91 15.43 -0.64
N ARG A 195 6.59 15.07 -1.88
CA ARG A 195 7.34 14.15 -2.71
C ARG A 195 8.17 14.94 -3.73
N ASP A 196 9.44 14.61 -3.87
CA ASP A 196 10.26 15.03 -5.00
C ASP A 196 9.91 14.16 -6.22
N LEU A 197 9.41 14.76 -7.30
CA LEU A 197 8.95 14.01 -8.48
C LEU A 197 10.08 13.28 -9.22
N ALA A 198 11.32 13.77 -9.13
CA ALA A 198 12.45 13.18 -9.84
C ALA A 198 13.18 12.09 -9.02
N LEU A 199 13.14 12.22 -7.68
CA LEU A 199 13.87 11.34 -6.76
C LEU A 199 12.96 10.46 -5.92
N GLY A 200 11.64 10.64 -6.00
CA GLY A 200 10.62 9.98 -5.18
C GLY A 200 10.73 10.23 -3.68
N THR A 201 11.81 10.91 -3.26
CA THR A 201 12.14 11.10 -1.85
C THR A 201 11.12 11.98 -1.14
N LEU A 202 10.92 11.69 0.15
CA LEU A 202 9.96 12.36 1.00
C LEU A 202 10.62 13.43 1.87
N THR A 203 9.97 14.59 1.95
CA THR A 203 10.28 15.63 2.93
C THR A 203 9.07 15.82 3.83
N PHE A 204 9.25 15.64 5.15
CA PHE A 204 8.17 15.85 6.11
C PHE A 204 7.69 17.31 6.05
N ARG A 205 6.38 17.48 5.96
CA ARG A 205 5.74 18.79 5.85
C ARG A 205 5.00 19.17 7.13
N GLU A 206 4.08 18.33 7.57
CA GLU A 206 3.22 18.58 8.72
C GLU A 206 2.60 17.29 9.24
N VAL A 207 2.05 17.37 10.44
CA VAL A 207 1.22 16.31 11.04
C VAL A 207 -0.17 16.87 11.34
N VAL A 208 -1.20 16.13 10.96
CA VAL A 208 -2.61 16.38 11.31
C VAL A 208 -2.97 15.42 12.44
N ARG A 209 -3.24 15.94 13.65
CA ARG A 209 -3.57 15.14 14.83
C ARG A 209 -5.03 15.26 15.20
N ASP A 210 -5.61 14.17 15.66
CA ASP A 210 -6.95 14.17 16.22
C ASP A 210 -7.09 15.16 17.38
N GLY A 211 -8.22 15.89 17.43
CA GLY A 211 -8.48 16.93 18.45
C GLY A 211 -7.65 18.21 18.31
N VAL A 212 -6.81 18.36 17.29
CA VAL A 212 -5.93 19.52 17.11
C VAL A 212 -6.30 20.30 15.84
N GLY A 213 -6.43 21.62 15.96
CA GLY A 213 -6.68 22.50 14.81
C GLY A 213 -8.01 22.30 14.10
N GLY A 214 -8.94 21.56 14.71
CA GLY A 214 -10.24 21.20 14.12
C GLY A 214 -10.21 19.88 13.34
N ALA A 215 -9.12 19.14 13.37
CA ALA A 215 -9.06 17.77 12.87
C ALA A 215 -9.73 16.85 13.90
N GLU A 216 -10.71 16.10 13.48
CA GLU A 216 -11.51 15.19 14.30
C GLU A 216 -11.77 13.89 13.53
N GLY A 217 -11.99 12.80 14.25
CA GLY A 217 -12.40 11.53 13.66
C GLY A 217 -11.26 10.66 13.14
N ILE A 218 -10.02 10.91 13.55
CA ILE A 218 -8.83 10.13 13.17
C ILE A 218 -8.13 9.45 14.34
N ALA A 219 -8.76 9.39 15.51
CA ALA A 219 -8.23 8.58 16.60
C ALA A 219 -8.12 7.11 16.17
N GLY A 220 -6.92 6.52 16.34
CA GLY A 220 -6.61 5.17 15.87
C GLY A 220 -6.79 5.02 14.35
N VAL A 221 -6.36 6.02 13.56
CA VAL A 221 -6.48 6.01 12.10
C VAL A 221 -5.82 4.77 11.52
N SER A 222 -6.58 4.00 10.72
CA SER A 222 -6.16 2.69 10.23
C SER A 222 -6.19 2.54 8.72
N ALA A 223 -6.91 3.42 8.02
CA ALA A 223 -6.98 3.39 6.56
C ALA A 223 -7.12 4.81 5.99
N LEU A 224 -6.47 5.04 4.87
CA LEU A 224 -6.56 6.25 4.06
C LEU A 224 -7.05 5.92 2.66
N ALA A 225 -7.78 6.84 2.06
CA ALA A 225 -8.12 6.81 0.65
C ALA A 225 -8.10 8.25 0.10
N VAL A 226 -7.73 8.40 -1.16
CA VAL A 226 -7.71 9.70 -1.86
C VAL A 226 -8.70 9.63 -3.00
N SER A 227 -9.51 10.69 -3.18
CA SER A 227 -10.33 10.83 -4.39
C SER A 227 -9.49 11.30 -5.56
N ASP A 228 -10.00 11.10 -6.77
CA ASP A 228 -9.49 11.79 -7.95
C ASP A 228 -9.68 13.29 -7.83
N ASP A 229 -8.85 14.07 -8.54
CA ASP A 229 -9.04 15.52 -8.66
C ASP A 229 -10.25 15.80 -9.57
N ASP A 230 -11.27 16.42 -8.99
CA ASP A 230 -12.50 16.82 -9.69
C ASP A 230 -12.42 18.22 -10.32
N GLY A 231 -11.24 18.82 -10.36
CA GLY A 231 -10.97 20.19 -10.81
C GLY A 231 -11.12 21.24 -9.70
N PHE A 232 -11.42 20.82 -8.47
CA PHE A 232 -11.48 21.64 -7.26
C PHE A 232 -10.49 21.18 -6.19
N GLY A 233 -9.54 20.30 -6.54
CA GLY A 233 -8.65 19.61 -5.63
C GLY A 233 -9.15 18.21 -5.30
N PHE A 234 -8.42 17.48 -4.50
CA PHE A 234 -8.80 16.13 -4.06
C PHE A 234 -9.10 16.08 -2.56
N HIS A 235 -9.77 15.02 -2.14
CA HIS A 235 -10.10 14.77 -0.75
C HIS A 235 -9.31 13.56 -0.23
N LEU A 236 -8.77 13.71 0.97
CA LEU A 236 -8.22 12.62 1.76
C LEU A 236 -9.29 12.16 2.76
N TYR A 237 -9.62 10.88 2.72
CA TYR A 237 -10.52 10.21 3.64
C TYR A 237 -9.72 9.36 4.61
N ALA A 238 -10.04 9.41 5.89
CA ALA A 238 -9.33 8.72 6.94
C ALA A 238 -10.32 8.00 7.87
N ALA A 239 -10.16 6.69 8.02
CA ALA A 239 -10.99 5.89 8.94
C ALA A 239 -10.32 5.83 10.31
N GLY A 240 -10.97 6.44 11.32
CA GLY A 240 -10.56 6.43 12.73
C GLY A 240 -11.27 5.36 13.53
N SER A 241 -10.58 4.26 13.82
CA SER A 241 -11.15 3.11 14.55
C SER A 241 -11.40 3.41 16.03
N GLY A 242 -10.66 4.34 16.62
CA GLY A 242 -10.80 4.75 18.03
C GLY A 242 -12.09 5.52 18.32
N GLU A 243 -12.64 6.20 17.31
CA GLU A 243 -13.86 7.00 17.44
C GLU A 243 -15.03 6.47 16.60
N ASN A 244 -14.81 5.40 15.81
CA ASN A 244 -15.78 4.89 14.83
C ASN A 244 -16.22 6.00 13.84
N ALA A 245 -15.25 6.77 13.33
CA ALA A 245 -15.46 7.97 12.54
C ALA A 245 -14.76 7.91 11.18
N LEU A 246 -15.17 8.82 10.29
CA LEU A 246 -14.54 9.10 9.01
C LEU A 246 -14.14 10.58 8.98
N GLY A 247 -12.84 10.85 8.99
CA GLY A 247 -12.29 12.17 8.74
C GLY A 247 -12.26 12.48 7.24
N ILE A 248 -12.58 13.70 6.84
CA ILE A 248 -12.54 14.17 5.45
C ILE A 248 -11.73 15.46 5.40
N TYR A 249 -10.66 15.44 4.66
CA TYR A 249 -9.73 16.57 4.51
C TYR A 249 -9.64 16.96 3.05
N ARG A 250 -9.91 18.23 2.77
CA ARG A 250 -9.72 18.79 1.44
C ARG A 250 -8.30 19.30 1.30
N ARG A 251 -7.70 19.01 0.16
CA ARG A 251 -6.45 19.61 -0.26
C ARG A 251 -6.66 20.49 -1.49
N ASP A 252 -6.21 21.73 -1.39
CA ASP A 252 -6.18 22.71 -2.49
C ASP A 252 -4.84 22.66 -3.21
#